data_ec45e0d35755e0787b0c3a966e185479
#
_entry.id   ec45e0d35755e0787b0c3a966e185479
#
_cell.length_a   1.000
_cell.length_b   1.000
_cell.length_c   1.000
_cell.angle_alpha   90.00
_cell.angle_beta   90.00
_cell.angle_gamma   90.00
#
_symmetry.space_group_name_H-M   'P 1'
#
loop_
_entity.id
_entity.type
_entity.pdbx_description
1 polymer ?
#
loop_
_entity_poly.entity_id
_entity_poly.type
_entity_poly.pdbx_seq_one_letter_code
_entity_poly.pdbx_strand_id
1 'polypeptide(L)'
;MAATPTPTGSPQVDDQDGRSRPNVRRNDHIGWIVAGSLAAGLLAALLLAAAPFIATEENAITGALLCGFALGWALLAVLSVRFTEHPQRWAAIPALFMAVGGLLLIWFGTPLREIVNWVWPPALLALVVWMVIRARRQLPARSQRWLLYPVLAVLGLAAIGGGYETVREAADATAYPIPGRLIDVGGHRLHLHCTGSGSPTVILEPGAGDFSSAMGWITPAVAEDTRVCVYDRAGRGWSEPADGPQDGTQIASDLHTLLQRGNVPGPYVPAGHSFGGLYVLTYAARYPDEVAGMVLVDSTNPASKPPAQGASTDDTDSYDAMGRISALGAASARVGLARLVGYFGYDSLPSRSRDEVRAGSATANYVGSYIDEYVQGNASVAEAASLTDFGGKPLIVLTAGVGSDAAHSASQDHLATLSGNSVHRVIDGASHADLILEKKYAAATTEAILDVVSAARGRE
;
A
#
# COMPACT_ATOMS: atom_id res chain seq x y z
N MET A 1 46.21 -107.89 7.46
CA MET A 1 47.62 -107.62 7.23
C MET A 1 47.76 -106.46 6.32
N ALA A 2 48.59 -105.58 6.68
CA ALA A 2 49.12 -104.47 5.94
C ALA A 2 48.45 -103.14 6.07
N ALA A 3 49.26 -102.27 6.44
CA ALA A 3 49.14 -100.94 6.93
C ALA A 3 48.75 -99.92 5.85
N THR A 4 48.00 -98.94 6.27
CA THR A 4 47.75 -97.64 5.63
C THR A 4 48.91 -96.66 5.87
N PRO A 5 49.26 -95.81 4.92
CA PRO A 5 49.87 -94.54 5.28
C PRO A 5 48.96 -93.33 4.98
N THR A 6 48.95 -92.42 5.86
CA THR A 6 48.33 -91.11 5.89
C THR A 6 48.93 -90.20 4.81
N PRO A 7 48.13 -89.29 4.17
CA PRO A 7 48.66 -88.17 3.42
C PRO A 7 48.69 -86.91 4.27
N THR A 8 49.78 -86.19 4.20
CA THR A 8 50.15 -84.92 4.72
C THR A 8 49.29 -83.77 4.16
N GLY A 9 48.73 -82.99 5.08
CA GLY A 9 48.00 -81.75 4.74
C GLY A 9 48.95 -80.63 4.33
N SER A 10 48.57 -79.96 3.28
CA SER A 10 49.16 -78.66 2.87
C SER A 10 48.48 -77.56 3.63
N PRO A 11 49.14 -76.49 4.07
CA PRO A 11 48.54 -75.41 4.75
C PRO A 11 47.76 -74.51 3.74
N GLN A 12 46.45 -74.30 3.99
CA GLN A 12 45.66 -73.26 3.35
C GLN A 12 46.24 -71.95 3.79
N VAL A 13 46.68 -71.13 2.85
CA VAL A 13 46.95 -69.71 3.02
C VAL A 13 45.60 -69.01 3.06
N ASP A 14 45.20 -68.55 4.25
CA ASP A 14 44.07 -67.63 4.48
C ASP A 14 44.42 -66.28 3.89
N ASP A 15 43.92 -65.99 2.69
CA ASP A 15 44.00 -64.69 2.06
C ASP A 15 42.89 -63.75 2.68
N GLN A 16 43.07 -63.38 3.95
CA GLN A 16 42.30 -62.37 4.64
C GLN A 16 42.94 -61.00 4.43
N ASP A 17 42.90 -60.44 3.23
CA ASP A 17 43.17 -59.03 3.02
C ASP A 17 41.97 -58.36 2.28
N GLY A 18 40.76 -58.71 2.75
CA GLY A 18 39.55 -57.97 2.51
C GLY A 18 39.59 -56.62 3.28
N ARG A 19 40.50 -55.73 2.89
CA ARG A 19 40.39 -54.32 3.30
C ARG A 19 39.13 -53.83 2.70
N SER A 20 38.03 -53.96 3.42
CA SER A 20 36.82 -53.09 3.28
C SER A 20 37.28 -51.65 3.39
N ARG A 21 37.43 -51.00 2.24
CA ARG A 21 37.57 -49.55 2.19
C ARG A 21 36.45 -48.97 3.06
N PRO A 22 36.75 -48.11 4.04
CA PRO A 22 35.70 -47.50 4.82
C PRO A 22 34.80 -46.79 3.83
N ASN A 23 33.57 -47.23 3.76
CA ASN A 23 32.50 -46.54 3.05
C ASN A 23 32.31 -45.25 3.83
N VAL A 24 33.08 -44.22 3.48
CA VAL A 24 32.88 -42.87 3.96
C VAL A 24 31.49 -42.56 3.48
N ARG A 25 30.48 -42.70 4.38
CA ARG A 25 29.17 -42.16 4.19
C ARG A 25 29.41 -40.68 3.86
N ARG A 26 29.38 -40.34 2.58
CA ARG A 26 29.24 -38.96 2.15
C ARG A 26 27.98 -38.49 2.83
N ASN A 27 28.11 -37.75 3.93
CA ASN A 27 27.01 -37.15 4.64
C ASN A 27 26.19 -36.43 3.57
N ASP A 28 24.92 -36.75 3.48
CA ASP A 28 24.02 -36.21 2.47
C ASP A 28 23.74 -34.73 2.82
N HIS A 29 24.63 -33.84 2.35
CA HIS A 29 24.61 -32.40 2.66
C HIS A 29 23.50 -31.66 1.89
N ILE A 30 22.65 -32.38 1.12
CA ILE A 30 21.61 -31.72 0.30
C ILE A 30 20.64 -30.87 1.14
N GLY A 31 20.28 -31.28 2.35
CA GLY A 31 19.43 -30.51 3.24
C GLY A 31 20.04 -29.15 3.64
N TRP A 32 21.34 -29.15 3.94
CA TRP A 32 22.09 -27.93 4.24
C TRP A 32 22.24 -27.03 3.01
N ILE A 33 22.44 -27.60 1.83
CA ILE A 33 22.50 -26.86 0.57
C ILE A 33 21.14 -26.22 0.26
N VAL A 34 20.04 -26.95 0.42
CA VAL A 34 18.68 -26.40 0.25
C VAL A 34 18.46 -25.22 1.22
N ALA A 35 18.70 -25.44 2.52
CA ALA A 35 18.50 -24.40 3.54
C ALA A 35 19.40 -23.17 3.29
N GLY A 36 20.69 -23.40 3.04
CA GLY A 36 21.66 -22.35 2.79
C GLY A 36 21.38 -21.57 1.50
N SER A 37 20.97 -22.24 0.43
CA SER A 37 20.59 -21.56 -0.83
C SER A 37 19.33 -20.70 -0.68
N LEU A 38 18.31 -21.21 0.02
CA LEU A 38 17.09 -20.42 0.28
C LEU A 38 17.39 -19.24 1.20
N ALA A 39 18.18 -19.42 2.25
CA ALA A 39 18.59 -18.34 3.15
C ALA A 39 19.44 -17.29 2.41
N ALA A 40 20.38 -17.70 1.56
CA ALA A 40 21.19 -16.80 0.74
C ALA A 40 20.33 -16.04 -0.28
N GLY A 41 19.33 -16.68 -0.88
CA GLY A 41 18.38 -16.05 -1.78
C GLY A 41 17.52 -14.98 -1.07
N LEU A 42 17.02 -15.29 0.13
CA LEU A 42 16.28 -14.35 0.95
C LEU A 42 17.17 -13.16 1.37
N LEU A 43 18.39 -13.44 1.85
CA LEU A 43 19.32 -12.37 2.22
C LEU A 43 19.66 -11.49 1.01
N ALA A 44 19.94 -12.08 -0.15
CA ALA A 44 20.19 -11.33 -1.38
C ALA A 44 18.99 -10.48 -1.79
N ALA A 45 17.76 -11.00 -1.68
CA ALA A 45 16.53 -10.25 -1.96
C ALA A 45 16.40 -9.03 -1.05
N LEU A 46 16.61 -9.20 0.26
CA LEU A 46 16.55 -8.10 1.24
C LEU A 46 17.66 -7.06 1.00
N LEU A 47 18.90 -7.52 0.73
CA LEU A 47 20.03 -6.62 0.44
C LEU A 47 19.82 -5.84 -0.86
N LEU A 48 19.31 -6.47 -1.90
CA LEU A 48 19.01 -5.79 -3.16
C LEU A 48 17.85 -4.80 -2.99
N ALA A 49 16.78 -5.19 -2.30
CA ALA A 49 15.67 -4.27 -2.00
C ALA A 49 16.09 -3.06 -1.14
N ALA A 50 17.12 -3.23 -0.30
CA ALA A 50 17.69 -2.15 0.51
C ALA A 50 18.83 -1.39 -0.19
N ALA A 51 19.28 -1.83 -1.37
CA ALA A 51 20.46 -1.27 -2.02
C ALA A 51 20.20 0.16 -2.54
N PRO A 52 21.07 1.14 -2.25
CA PRO A 52 20.83 2.56 -2.60
C PRO A 52 20.83 2.85 -4.11
N PHE A 53 21.36 1.93 -4.92
CA PHE A 53 21.34 2.03 -6.38
C PHE A 53 20.05 1.44 -7.03
N ILE A 54 19.15 0.87 -6.24
CA ILE A 54 17.83 0.43 -6.70
C ILE A 54 16.85 1.55 -6.37
N ALA A 55 16.12 2.02 -7.38
CA ALA A 55 15.08 3.03 -7.19
C ALA A 55 13.98 2.55 -6.23
N THR A 56 13.36 3.47 -5.50
CA THR A 56 12.32 3.16 -4.50
C THR A 56 10.96 2.85 -5.11
N GLU A 57 10.85 2.84 -6.43
CA GLU A 57 9.63 2.48 -7.14
C GLU A 57 9.26 1.01 -6.94
N GLU A 58 7.95 0.72 -6.89
CA GLU A 58 7.41 -0.64 -6.72
C GLU A 58 8.01 -1.65 -7.70
N ASN A 59 8.18 -1.25 -8.99
CA ASN A 59 8.73 -2.12 -10.02
C ASN A 59 10.18 -2.51 -9.75
N ALA A 60 11.00 -1.52 -9.36
CA ALA A 60 12.42 -1.72 -9.09
C ALA A 60 12.62 -2.59 -7.85
N ILE A 61 11.89 -2.34 -6.77
CA ILE A 61 11.97 -3.12 -5.53
C ILE A 61 11.45 -4.55 -5.75
N THR A 62 10.32 -4.74 -6.41
CA THR A 62 9.80 -6.08 -6.73
C THR A 62 10.76 -6.83 -7.64
N GLY A 63 11.32 -6.16 -8.64
CA GLY A 63 12.33 -6.74 -9.53
C GLY A 63 13.59 -7.14 -8.79
N ALA A 64 14.08 -6.33 -7.87
CA ALA A 64 15.24 -6.62 -7.01
C ALA A 64 15.00 -7.85 -6.11
N LEU A 65 13.81 -7.96 -5.50
CA LEU A 65 13.42 -9.13 -4.71
C LEU A 65 13.43 -10.41 -5.57
N LEU A 66 12.86 -10.35 -6.77
CA LEU A 66 12.85 -11.49 -7.69
C LEU A 66 14.26 -11.89 -8.10
N CYS A 67 15.16 -10.95 -8.37
CA CYS A 67 16.57 -11.22 -8.68
C CYS A 67 17.31 -11.88 -7.50
N GLY A 68 17.06 -11.43 -6.27
CA GLY A 68 17.62 -12.04 -5.08
C GLY A 68 17.14 -13.49 -4.87
N PHE A 69 15.85 -13.75 -5.03
CA PHE A 69 15.31 -15.13 -4.99
C PHE A 69 15.84 -15.98 -6.15
N ALA A 70 16.01 -15.40 -7.34
CA ALA A 70 16.64 -16.10 -8.47
C ALA A 70 18.04 -16.60 -8.13
N LEU A 71 18.84 -15.79 -7.41
CA LEU A 71 20.17 -16.19 -6.92
C LEU A 71 20.07 -17.41 -6.00
N GLY A 72 19.11 -17.45 -5.07
CA GLY A 72 18.90 -18.60 -4.19
C GLY A 72 18.62 -19.90 -4.96
N TRP A 73 17.75 -19.85 -5.96
CA TRP A 73 17.47 -20.99 -6.83
C TRP A 73 18.67 -21.38 -7.69
N ALA A 74 19.44 -20.41 -8.20
CA ALA A 74 20.66 -20.65 -8.96
C ALA A 74 21.73 -21.33 -8.09
N LEU A 75 21.92 -20.88 -6.85
CA LEU A 75 22.82 -21.50 -5.88
C LEU A 75 22.41 -22.95 -5.61
N LEU A 76 21.11 -23.20 -5.40
CA LEU A 76 20.62 -24.58 -5.22
C LEU A 76 20.96 -25.46 -6.43
N ALA A 77 20.74 -24.96 -7.65
CA ALA A 77 21.07 -25.71 -8.87
C ALA A 77 22.56 -26.03 -8.94
N VAL A 78 23.43 -25.04 -8.76
CA VAL A 78 24.89 -25.19 -8.91
C VAL A 78 25.50 -26.01 -7.79
N LEU A 79 25.19 -25.68 -6.52
CA LEU A 79 25.80 -26.36 -5.37
C LEU A 79 25.36 -27.82 -5.26
N SER A 80 24.11 -28.14 -5.58
CA SER A 80 23.65 -29.52 -5.59
C SER A 80 24.35 -30.36 -6.64
N VAL A 81 24.63 -29.82 -7.82
CA VAL A 81 25.38 -30.51 -8.88
C VAL A 81 26.84 -30.77 -8.48
N ARG A 82 27.48 -29.78 -7.81
CA ARG A 82 28.90 -29.83 -7.50
C ARG A 82 29.21 -30.65 -6.23
N PHE A 83 28.33 -30.63 -5.24
CA PHE A 83 28.63 -31.12 -3.89
C PHE A 83 27.73 -32.25 -3.40
N THR A 84 26.76 -32.74 -4.20
CA THR A 84 25.87 -33.83 -3.79
C THR A 84 25.76 -34.90 -4.87
N GLU A 85 25.28 -36.07 -4.46
CA GLU A 85 24.93 -37.17 -5.38
C GLU A 85 23.53 -37.03 -5.97
N HIS A 86 22.75 -36.03 -5.46
CA HIS A 86 21.38 -35.73 -5.86
C HIS A 86 21.29 -34.37 -6.54
N PRO A 87 21.77 -34.17 -7.77
CA PRO A 87 21.82 -32.91 -8.45
C PRO A 87 20.40 -32.34 -8.72
N GLN A 88 20.15 -31.14 -8.24
CA GLN A 88 18.86 -30.46 -8.41
C GLN A 88 18.89 -29.47 -9.60
N ARG A 89 19.27 -29.95 -10.79
CA ARG A 89 19.38 -29.10 -12.01
C ARG A 89 18.10 -28.38 -12.37
N TRP A 90 16.95 -28.93 -11.97
CA TRP A 90 15.63 -28.31 -12.21
C TRP A 90 15.49 -26.92 -11.56
N ALA A 91 16.23 -26.62 -10.49
CA ALA A 91 16.22 -25.36 -9.80
C ALA A 91 16.72 -24.18 -10.68
N ALA A 92 17.40 -24.47 -11.82
CA ALA A 92 17.76 -23.46 -12.80
C ALA A 92 16.54 -22.83 -13.50
N ILE A 93 15.41 -23.55 -13.61
CA ILE A 93 14.19 -23.02 -14.25
C ILE A 93 13.53 -21.93 -13.41
N PRO A 94 13.21 -22.12 -12.11
CA PRO A 94 12.72 -21.01 -11.29
C PRO A 94 13.74 -19.87 -11.14
N ALA A 95 15.05 -20.17 -11.12
CA ALA A 95 16.07 -19.13 -11.14
C ALA A 95 15.95 -18.24 -12.38
N LEU A 96 15.88 -18.82 -13.57
CA LEU A 96 15.74 -18.08 -14.83
C LEU A 96 14.41 -17.32 -14.89
N PHE A 97 13.31 -17.97 -14.50
CA PHE A 97 11.98 -17.36 -14.48
C PHE A 97 11.94 -16.09 -13.62
N MET A 98 12.47 -16.17 -12.39
CA MET A 98 12.51 -15.04 -11.47
C MET A 98 13.52 -13.96 -11.94
N ALA A 99 14.68 -14.35 -12.45
CA ALA A 99 15.67 -13.40 -12.96
C ALA A 99 15.12 -12.59 -14.15
N VAL A 100 14.52 -13.27 -15.12
CA VAL A 100 13.92 -12.62 -16.30
C VAL A 100 12.79 -11.69 -15.87
N GLY A 101 11.88 -12.16 -15.02
CA GLY A 101 10.79 -11.32 -14.51
C GLY A 101 11.30 -10.10 -13.74
N GLY A 102 12.28 -10.30 -12.87
CA GLY A 102 12.88 -9.21 -12.09
C GLY A 102 13.56 -8.16 -12.97
N LEU A 103 14.39 -8.58 -13.92
CA LEU A 103 15.07 -7.67 -14.86
C LEU A 103 14.09 -6.93 -15.76
N LEU A 104 13.05 -7.60 -16.25
CA LEU A 104 12.01 -6.97 -17.07
C LEU A 104 11.27 -5.87 -16.29
N LEU A 105 10.94 -6.10 -15.01
CA LEU A 105 10.30 -5.09 -14.18
C LEU A 105 11.21 -3.89 -13.92
N ILE A 106 12.51 -4.12 -13.65
CA ILE A 106 13.48 -3.04 -13.43
C ILE A 106 13.65 -2.18 -14.69
N TRP A 107 13.72 -2.76 -15.88
CA TRP A 107 14.03 -2.02 -17.09
C TRP A 107 12.83 -1.39 -17.79
N PHE A 108 11.67 -2.04 -17.75
CA PHE A 108 10.50 -1.59 -18.49
C PHE A 108 9.40 -0.95 -17.61
N GLY A 109 9.47 -1.11 -16.30
CA GLY A 109 8.59 -0.44 -15.35
C GLY A 109 7.09 -0.69 -15.59
N THR A 110 6.31 0.39 -15.45
CA THR A 110 4.83 0.36 -15.46
C THR A 110 4.21 -0.20 -16.74
N PRO A 111 4.65 0.13 -17.97
CA PRO A 111 4.00 -0.40 -19.18
C PRO A 111 4.02 -1.92 -19.28
N LEU A 112 5.09 -2.56 -18.81
CA LEU A 112 5.18 -4.02 -18.83
C LEU A 112 4.35 -4.66 -17.70
N ARG A 113 4.18 -3.95 -16.60
CA ARG A 113 3.48 -4.46 -15.41
C ARG A 113 2.04 -4.87 -15.71
N GLU A 114 1.31 -4.11 -16.50
CA GLU A 114 -0.07 -4.45 -16.86
C GLU A 114 -0.16 -5.82 -17.55
N ILE A 115 0.78 -6.10 -18.46
CA ILE A 115 0.86 -7.42 -19.12
C ILE A 115 1.27 -8.50 -18.12
N VAL A 116 2.27 -8.19 -17.27
CA VAL A 116 2.80 -9.12 -16.27
C VAL A 116 1.74 -9.51 -15.25
N ASN A 117 0.87 -8.60 -14.83
CA ASN A 117 -0.22 -8.89 -13.90
C ASN A 117 -1.16 -10.01 -14.41
N TRP A 118 -1.37 -10.11 -15.71
CA TRP A 118 -2.19 -11.18 -16.31
C TRP A 118 -1.41 -12.48 -16.59
N VAL A 119 -0.14 -12.38 -16.94
CA VAL A 119 0.66 -13.53 -17.41
C VAL A 119 1.39 -14.20 -16.24
N TRP A 120 1.92 -13.40 -15.30
CA TRP A 120 2.77 -13.90 -14.23
C TRP A 120 2.07 -14.85 -13.25
N PRO A 121 0.86 -14.57 -12.74
CA PRO A 121 0.22 -15.44 -11.76
C PRO A 121 -0.05 -16.86 -12.31
N PRO A 122 -0.66 -17.06 -13.48
CA PRO A 122 -0.84 -18.42 -14.02
C PRO A 122 0.49 -19.10 -14.36
N ALA A 123 1.49 -18.38 -14.87
CA ALA A 123 2.80 -18.92 -15.15
C ALA A 123 3.54 -19.35 -13.86
N LEU A 124 3.47 -18.53 -12.81
CA LEU A 124 4.04 -18.86 -11.49
C LEU A 124 3.32 -20.07 -10.88
N LEU A 125 2.00 -20.14 -10.96
CA LEU A 125 1.24 -21.29 -10.45
C LEU A 125 1.63 -22.59 -11.17
N ALA A 126 1.73 -22.56 -12.49
CA ALA A 126 2.18 -23.69 -13.29
C ALA A 126 3.63 -24.10 -12.90
N LEU A 127 4.51 -23.12 -12.71
CA LEU A 127 5.88 -23.35 -12.24
C LEU A 127 5.89 -24.02 -10.85
N VAL A 128 5.11 -23.52 -9.89
CA VAL A 128 5.02 -24.07 -8.53
C VAL A 128 4.53 -25.53 -8.56
N VAL A 129 3.48 -25.82 -9.33
CA VAL A 129 2.97 -27.20 -9.49
C VAL A 129 4.07 -28.10 -10.05
N TRP A 130 4.76 -27.64 -11.10
CA TRP A 130 5.87 -28.38 -11.68
C TRP A 130 7.03 -28.60 -10.68
N MET A 131 7.38 -27.57 -9.87
CA MET A 131 8.42 -27.66 -8.84
C MET A 131 8.04 -28.67 -7.74
N VAL A 132 6.77 -28.70 -7.30
CA VAL A 132 6.27 -29.71 -6.34
C VAL A 132 6.45 -31.11 -6.90
N ILE A 133 6.10 -31.36 -8.18
CA ILE A 133 6.27 -32.67 -8.83
C ILE A 133 7.75 -33.03 -8.88
N ARG A 134 8.63 -32.09 -9.26
CA ARG A 134 10.07 -32.32 -9.33
C ARG A 134 10.68 -32.60 -7.97
N ALA A 135 10.35 -31.79 -6.95
CA ALA A 135 10.82 -32.01 -5.58
C ALA A 135 10.41 -33.38 -5.03
N ARG A 136 9.17 -33.81 -5.29
CA ARG A 136 8.70 -35.16 -4.89
C ARG A 136 9.45 -36.28 -5.56
N ARG A 137 9.86 -36.11 -6.82
CA ARG A 137 10.56 -37.14 -7.60
C ARG A 137 12.07 -37.22 -7.32
N GLN A 138 12.70 -36.08 -6.99
CA GLN A 138 14.15 -35.99 -6.93
C GLN A 138 14.73 -35.86 -5.51
N LEU A 139 13.92 -35.51 -4.52
CA LEU A 139 14.33 -35.50 -3.12
C LEU A 139 13.72 -36.67 -2.38
N PRO A 140 14.51 -37.73 -2.12
CA PRO A 140 13.97 -38.97 -1.56
C PRO A 140 13.56 -38.82 -0.08
N ALA A 141 14.34 -38.06 0.71
CA ALA A 141 14.07 -37.90 2.13
C ALA A 141 12.92 -36.90 2.39
N ARG A 142 11.97 -37.29 3.23
CA ARG A 142 10.83 -36.44 3.62
C ARG A 142 11.31 -35.14 4.30
N SER A 143 12.34 -35.22 5.14
CA SER A 143 12.91 -34.05 5.84
C SER A 143 13.46 -32.98 4.90
N GLN A 144 14.05 -33.38 3.76
CA GLN A 144 14.59 -32.44 2.78
C GLN A 144 13.48 -31.65 2.03
N ARG A 145 12.34 -32.30 1.77
CA ARG A 145 11.16 -31.70 1.13
C ARG A 145 10.48 -30.69 2.03
N TRP A 146 10.50 -30.91 3.35
CA TRP A 146 9.90 -29.99 4.32
C TRP A 146 10.50 -28.57 4.28
N LEU A 147 11.77 -28.43 3.90
CA LEU A 147 12.41 -27.11 3.74
C LEU A 147 11.88 -26.34 2.52
N LEU A 148 11.51 -27.03 1.44
CA LEU A 148 11.01 -26.42 0.21
C LEU A 148 9.50 -26.13 0.25
N TYR A 149 8.71 -26.93 0.92
CA TYR A 149 7.26 -26.81 0.90
C TYR A 149 6.72 -25.47 1.42
N PRO A 150 7.24 -24.84 2.49
CA PRO A 150 6.80 -23.52 2.90
C PRO A 150 7.04 -22.46 1.81
N VAL A 151 8.20 -22.49 1.15
CA VAL A 151 8.53 -21.58 0.05
C VAL A 151 7.58 -21.78 -1.13
N LEU A 152 7.34 -23.04 -1.53
CA LEU A 152 6.41 -23.37 -2.60
C LEU A 152 4.96 -22.99 -2.25
N ALA A 153 4.57 -23.11 -0.97
CA ALA A 153 3.26 -22.69 -0.50
C ALA A 153 3.11 -21.17 -0.59
N VAL A 154 4.11 -20.40 -0.15
CA VAL A 154 4.11 -18.93 -0.26
C VAL A 154 4.03 -18.49 -1.73
N LEU A 155 4.84 -19.08 -2.61
CA LEU A 155 4.79 -18.80 -4.05
C LEU A 155 3.43 -19.17 -4.66
N GLY A 156 2.84 -20.28 -4.25
CA GLY A 156 1.52 -20.72 -4.70
C GLY A 156 0.41 -19.76 -4.23
N LEU A 157 0.47 -19.33 -2.97
CA LEU A 157 -0.47 -18.33 -2.41
C LEU A 157 -0.31 -16.98 -3.12
N ALA A 158 0.92 -16.54 -3.37
CA ALA A 158 1.17 -15.31 -4.12
C ALA A 158 0.64 -15.40 -5.56
N ALA A 159 0.79 -16.55 -6.23
CA ALA A 159 0.24 -16.76 -7.57
C ALA A 159 -1.31 -16.73 -7.57
N ILE A 160 -1.93 -17.42 -6.62
CA ILE A 160 -3.40 -17.45 -6.51
C ILE A 160 -3.93 -16.05 -6.13
N GLY A 161 -3.33 -15.40 -5.12
CA GLY A 161 -3.73 -14.07 -4.67
C GLY A 161 -3.55 -13.02 -5.76
N GLY A 162 -2.41 -13.04 -6.47
CA GLY A 162 -2.17 -12.11 -7.58
C GLY A 162 -3.13 -12.31 -8.75
N GLY A 163 -3.42 -13.55 -9.12
CA GLY A 163 -4.42 -13.83 -10.14
C GLY A 163 -5.84 -13.40 -9.73
N TYR A 164 -6.20 -13.66 -8.48
CA TYR A 164 -7.48 -13.21 -7.91
C TYR A 164 -7.58 -11.69 -7.93
N GLU A 165 -6.54 -10.97 -7.45
CA GLU A 165 -6.53 -9.52 -7.40
C GLU A 165 -6.62 -8.90 -8.81
N THR A 166 -5.85 -9.38 -9.77
CA THR A 166 -5.92 -8.90 -11.16
C THR A 166 -7.32 -9.03 -11.74
N VAL A 167 -8.00 -10.17 -11.50
CA VAL A 167 -9.38 -10.37 -11.97
C VAL A 167 -10.36 -9.46 -11.22
N ARG A 168 -10.15 -9.27 -9.91
CA ARG A 168 -11.01 -8.40 -9.08
C ARG A 168 -10.85 -6.93 -9.46
N GLU A 169 -9.64 -6.42 -9.65
CA GLU A 169 -9.41 -5.04 -10.11
C GLU A 169 -10.14 -4.78 -11.45
N ALA A 170 -10.04 -5.70 -12.40
CA ALA A 170 -10.74 -5.60 -13.69
C ALA A 170 -12.27 -5.64 -13.55
N ALA A 171 -12.78 -6.50 -12.66
CA ALA A 171 -14.22 -6.58 -12.37
C ALA A 171 -14.71 -5.33 -11.66
N ASP A 172 -13.97 -4.81 -10.68
CA ASP A 172 -14.31 -3.61 -9.92
C ASP A 172 -14.31 -2.36 -10.82
N ALA A 173 -13.33 -2.23 -11.74
CA ALA A 173 -13.30 -1.16 -12.74
C ALA A 173 -14.56 -1.15 -13.64
N THR A 174 -15.14 -2.32 -13.90
CA THR A 174 -16.39 -2.46 -14.66
C THR A 174 -17.62 -2.19 -13.80
N ALA A 175 -17.63 -2.66 -12.55
CA ALA A 175 -18.75 -2.52 -11.62
C ALA A 175 -18.89 -1.09 -11.08
N TYR A 176 -17.78 -0.38 -10.93
CA TYR A 176 -17.71 0.97 -10.37
C TYR A 176 -17.09 1.95 -11.39
N PRO A 177 -17.82 2.26 -12.47
CA PRO A 177 -17.34 3.25 -13.44
C PRO A 177 -17.19 4.60 -12.79
N ILE A 178 -16.20 5.37 -13.26
CA ILE A 178 -15.87 6.69 -12.71
C ILE A 178 -17.09 7.62 -12.68
N PRO A 179 -17.51 8.13 -11.52
CA PRO A 179 -18.51 9.18 -11.44
C PRO A 179 -17.81 10.54 -11.73
N GLY A 180 -18.31 11.31 -12.67
CA GLY A 180 -17.66 12.58 -13.00
C GLY A 180 -16.57 12.44 -14.06
N ARG A 181 -15.38 13.01 -13.85
CA ARG A 181 -14.34 13.10 -14.87
C ARG A 181 -12.93 13.14 -14.30
N LEU A 182 -11.95 12.73 -15.10
CA LEU A 182 -10.52 12.92 -14.85
C LEU A 182 -10.06 14.24 -15.48
N ILE A 183 -9.32 15.05 -14.72
CA ILE A 183 -8.80 16.34 -15.13
C ILE A 183 -7.29 16.33 -14.91
N ASP A 184 -6.54 16.69 -15.93
CA ASP A 184 -5.08 16.85 -15.86
C ASP A 184 -4.73 18.05 -14.97
N VAL A 185 -3.91 17.83 -13.93
CA VAL A 185 -3.46 18.90 -13.01
C VAL A 185 -2.01 19.30 -13.24
N GLY A 186 -1.33 18.69 -14.22
CA GLY A 186 0.05 19.00 -14.59
C GLY A 186 0.98 17.82 -14.37
N GLY A 187 0.74 16.71 -15.08
CA GLY A 187 1.56 15.50 -15.03
C GLY A 187 0.80 14.24 -14.65
N HIS A 188 -0.33 14.39 -13.96
CA HIS A 188 -1.27 13.31 -13.64
C HIS A 188 -2.70 13.83 -13.67
N ARG A 189 -3.68 12.91 -13.70
CA ARG A 189 -5.10 13.25 -13.75
C ARG A 189 -5.77 12.91 -12.42
N LEU A 190 -6.52 13.90 -11.90
CA LEU A 190 -7.32 13.71 -10.70
C LEU A 190 -8.80 13.57 -11.05
N HIS A 191 -9.48 12.70 -10.33
CA HIS A 191 -10.92 12.54 -10.36
C HIS A 191 -11.60 13.74 -9.71
N LEU A 192 -12.66 14.24 -10.36
CA LEU A 192 -13.54 15.28 -9.85
C LEU A 192 -14.99 14.93 -10.15
N HIS A 193 -15.84 14.93 -9.12
CA HIS A 193 -17.27 14.75 -9.25
C HIS A 193 -18.02 15.84 -8.46
N CYS A 194 -18.82 16.63 -9.17
CA CYS A 194 -19.64 17.68 -8.59
C CYS A 194 -21.13 17.38 -8.81
N THR A 195 -21.93 17.59 -7.75
CA THR A 195 -23.40 17.41 -7.76
C THR A 195 -24.06 18.63 -7.12
N GLY A 196 -25.39 18.75 -7.28
CA GLY A 196 -26.12 19.92 -6.80
C GLY A 196 -25.86 21.17 -7.63
N SER A 197 -26.41 22.30 -7.19
CA SER A 197 -26.28 23.61 -7.85
C SER A 197 -26.37 24.73 -6.83
N GLY A 198 -25.81 25.89 -7.16
CA GLY A 198 -25.79 27.04 -6.27
C GLY A 198 -24.40 27.48 -5.86
N SER A 199 -24.30 28.47 -4.98
CA SER A 199 -23.09 29.07 -4.44
C SER A 199 -23.26 29.26 -2.92
N PRO A 200 -22.18 29.26 -2.12
CA PRO A 200 -20.81 28.83 -2.48
C PRO A 200 -20.75 27.34 -2.82
N THR A 201 -19.69 26.92 -3.56
CA THR A 201 -19.42 25.51 -3.82
C THR A 201 -18.71 24.88 -2.62
N VAL A 202 -19.24 23.77 -2.12
CA VAL A 202 -18.61 22.97 -1.07
C VAL A 202 -17.56 22.03 -1.69
N ILE A 203 -16.38 21.96 -1.10
CA ILE A 203 -15.31 21.00 -1.46
C ILE A 203 -15.10 20.08 -0.28
N LEU A 204 -15.36 18.77 -0.46
CA LEU A 204 -15.16 17.78 0.59
C LEU A 204 -13.76 17.19 0.48
N GLU A 205 -13.00 17.32 1.56
CA GLU A 205 -11.63 16.82 1.69
C GLU A 205 -11.58 15.68 2.72
N PRO A 206 -11.51 14.41 2.29
CA PRO A 206 -11.48 13.27 3.19
C PRO A 206 -10.15 13.16 3.95
N GLY A 207 -10.18 12.38 5.03
CA GLY A 207 -9.03 12.13 5.89
C GLY A 207 -7.92 11.28 5.26
N ALA A 208 -6.91 10.97 6.07
CA ALA A 208 -5.84 10.08 5.64
C ALA A 208 -6.40 8.71 5.25
N GLY A 209 -5.99 8.20 4.10
CA GLY A 209 -6.47 6.91 3.59
C GLY A 209 -7.85 6.95 2.93
N ASP A 210 -8.66 7.95 3.17
CA ASP A 210 -9.98 8.08 2.56
C ASP A 210 -9.93 8.77 1.19
N PHE A 211 -11.00 8.60 0.42
CA PHE A 211 -11.23 9.25 -0.86
C PHE A 211 -12.74 9.51 -1.06
N SER A 212 -13.13 10.08 -2.18
CA SER A 212 -14.47 10.64 -2.44
C SER A 212 -15.62 9.73 -2.01
N SER A 213 -15.54 8.42 -2.21
CA SER A 213 -16.60 7.48 -1.84
C SER A 213 -16.83 7.37 -0.33
N ALA A 214 -15.85 7.74 0.53
CA ALA A 214 -16.05 7.78 1.98
C ALA A 214 -17.04 8.90 2.40
N MET A 215 -17.27 9.90 1.55
CA MET A 215 -18.22 10.98 1.76
C MET A 215 -19.66 10.63 1.34
N GLY A 216 -19.99 9.33 1.26
CA GLY A 216 -21.22 8.82 0.68
C GLY A 216 -22.52 9.22 1.40
N TRP A 217 -22.48 9.60 2.68
CA TRP A 217 -23.62 10.17 3.40
C TRP A 217 -23.71 11.67 3.23
N ILE A 218 -22.59 12.37 3.18
CA ILE A 218 -22.50 13.83 3.20
C ILE A 218 -22.77 14.41 1.82
N THR A 219 -22.11 13.89 0.78
CA THR A 219 -22.22 14.42 -0.59
C THR A 219 -23.66 14.57 -1.07
N PRO A 220 -24.53 13.55 -1.05
CA PRO A 220 -25.89 13.68 -1.53
C PRO A 220 -26.73 14.64 -0.68
N ALA A 221 -26.49 14.69 0.64
CA ALA A 221 -27.24 15.57 1.52
C ALA A 221 -26.89 17.06 1.31
N VAL A 222 -25.61 17.39 1.14
CA VAL A 222 -25.17 18.78 0.82
C VAL A 222 -25.65 19.19 -0.57
N ALA A 223 -25.70 18.24 -1.53
CA ALA A 223 -26.13 18.51 -2.90
C ALA A 223 -27.59 18.98 -3.02
N GLU A 224 -28.43 18.75 -2.01
CA GLU A 224 -29.81 19.23 -1.97
C GLU A 224 -29.90 20.77 -1.86
N ASP A 225 -28.90 21.40 -1.20
CA ASP A 225 -28.90 22.84 -0.89
C ASP A 225 -27.92 23.68 -1.71
N THR A 226 -26.79 23.09 -2.10
CA THR A 226 -25.74 23.80 -2.84
C THR A 226 -24.94 22.87 -3.73
N ARG A 227 -24.06 23.43 -4.56
CA ARG A 227 -23.10 22.61 -5.30
C ARG A 227 -22.08 22.03 -4.33
N VAL A 228 -21.84 20.74 -4.43
CA VAL A 228 -20.77 20.04 -3.70
C VAL A 228 -19.90 19.23 -4.67
N CYS A 229 -18.61 19.33 -4.48
CA CYS A 229 -17.62 18.57 -5.23
C CYS A 229 -16.81 17.68 -4.29
N VAL A 230 -16.58 16.46 -4.74
CA VAL A 230 -15.63 15.51 -4.17
C VAL A 230 -14.56 15.21 -5.20
N TYR A 231 -13.37 14.94 -4.75
CA TYR A 231 -12.26 14.55 -5.62
C TYR A 231 -11.41 13.49 -4.92
N ASP A 232 -10.55 12.84 -5.68
CA ASP A 232 -9.59 11.87 -5.16
C ASP A 232 -8.18 12.44 -5.30
N ARG A 233 -7.43 12.44 -4.20
CA ARG A 233 -5.99 12.78 -4.22
C ARG A 233 -5.22 11.77 -5.09
N ALA A 234 -4.03 12.12 -5.52
CA ALA A 234 -3.20 11.28 -6.38
C ALA A 234 -3.03 9.85 -5.84
N GLY A 235 -3.22 8.88 -6.71
CA GLY A 235 -3.12 7.45 -6.38
C GLY A 235 -4.31 6.86 -5.63
N ARG A 236 -5.40 7.63 -5.42
CA ARG A 236 -6.59 7.19 -4.68
C ARG A 236 -7.82 7.11 -5.56
N GLY A 237 -8.76 6.24 -5.18
CA GLY A 237 -10.02 6.08 -5.88
C GLY A 237 -9.81 5.93 -7.39
N TRP A 238 -10.29 6.89 -8.16
CA TRP A 238 -10.14 6.92 -9.61
C TRP A 238 -9.00 7.81 -10.12
N SER A 239 -8.25 8.49 -9.23
CA SER A 239 -7.13 9.36 -9.58
C SER A 239 -5.88 8.56 -9.96
N GLU A 240 -5.13 9.09 -10.93
CA GLU A 240 -3.81 8.58 -11.26
C GLU A 240 -2.80 8.86 -10.15
N PRO A 241 -1.78 8.04 -9.98
CA PRO A 241 -0.68 8.34 -9.06
C PRO A 241 0.13 9.53 -9.59
N ALA A 242 0.70 10.31 -8.67
CA ALA A 242 1.70 11.34 -8.99
C ALA A 242 3.11 10.74 -9.01
N ASP A 243 4.01 11.39 -9.76
CA ASP A 243 5.42 10.98 -9.84
C ASP A 243 6.25 11.48 -8.64
N GLY A 244 5.73 12.41 -7.84
CA GLY A 244 6.42 13.03 -6.72
C GLY A 244 5.64 12.99 -5.40
N PRO A 245 6.30 13.41 -4.30
CA PRO A 245 5.69 13.47 -2.98
C PRO A 245 4.44 14.35 -2.95
N GLN A 246 3.43 13.93 -2.19
CA GLN A 246 2.16 14.62 -2.05
C GLN A 246 2.04 15.24 -0.65
N ASP A 247 2.77 16.32 -0.39
CA ASP A 247 2.61 17.16 0.80
C ASP A 247 1.38 18.08 0.69
N GLY A 248 1.06 18.79 1.75
CA GLY A 248 -0.09 19.67 1.79
C GLY A 248 -0.04 20.81 0.75
N THR A 249 1.15 21.32 0.43
CA THR A 249 1.36 22.34 -0.59
C THR A 249 1.06 21.81 -1.98
N GLN A 250 1.54 20.60 -2.31
CA GLN A 250 1.27 19.98 -3.61
C GLN A 250 -0.22 19.64 -3.73
N ILE A 251 -0.82 19.04 -2.69
CA ILE A 251 -2.26 18.72 -2.68
C ILE A 251 -3.11 19.99 -2.85
N ALA A 252 -2.80 21.08 -2.15
CA ALA A 252 -3.52 22.36 -2.31
C ALA A 252 -3.36 22.96 -3.72
N SER A 253 -2.18 22.85 -4.32
CA SER A 253 -1.90 23.32 -5.68
C SER A 253 -2.65 22.49 -6.73
N ASP A 254 -2.66 21.17 -6.55
CA ASP A 254 -3.38 20.24 -7.43
C ASP A 254 -4.89 20.49 -7.34
N LEU A 255 -5.44 20.68 -6.13
CA LEU A 255 -6.84 21.02 -5.94
C LEU A 255 -7.20 22.34 -6.62
N HIS A 256 -6.38 23.40 -6.46
CA HIS A 256 -6.59 24.67 -7.13
C HIS A 256 -6.64 24.50 -8.65
N THR A 257 -5.65 23.79 -9.23
CA THR A 257 -5.60 23.51 -10.65
C THR A 257 -6.80 22.68 -11.12
N LEU A 258 -7.19 21.67 -10.32
CA LEU A 258 -8.34 20.81 -10.57
C LEU A 258 -9.64 21.62 -10.65
N LEU A 259 -9.87 22.51 -9.69
CA LEU A 259 -11.07 23.35 -9.66
C LEU A 259 -11.11 24.33 -10.82
N GLN A 260 -9.98 24.98 -11.15
CA GLN A 260 -9.87 25.88 -12.29
C GLN A 260 -10.09 25.17 -13.63
N ARG A 261 -9.35 24.11 -13.90
CA ARG A 261 -9.48 23.34 -15.17
C ARG A 261 -10.81 22.59 -15.23
N GLY A 262 -11.38 22.28 -14.06
CA GLY A 262 -12.71 21.71 -13.91
C GLY A 262 -13.85 22.72 -14.17
N ASN A 263 -13.54 24.01 -14.32
CA ASN A 263 -14.51 25.10 -14.40
C ASN A 263 -15.52 25.04 -13.24
N VAL A 264 -15.02 24.76 -12.01
CA VAL A 264 -15.84 24.77 -10.81
C VAL A 264 -15.93 26.21 -10.29
N PRO A 265 -17.13 26.80 -10.25
CA PRO A 265 -17.25 28.19 -9.79
C PRO A 265 -17.04 28.28 -8.28
N GLY A 266 -16.24 29.26 -7.86
CA GLY A 266 -16.17 29.71 -6.48
C GLY A 266 -17.28 30.75 -6.14
N PRO A 267 -17.24 31.31 -4.92
CA PRO A 267 -16.28 30.97 -3.86
C PRO A 267 -16.52 29.60 -3.27
N TYR A 268 -15.50 29.09 -2.53
CA TYR A 268 -15.52 27.74 -1.98
C TYR A 268 -15.75 27.72 -0.46
N VAL A 269 -16.40 26.65 0.01
CA VAL A 269 -16.45 26.23 1.41
C VAL A 269 -15.80 24.85 1.51
N PRO A 270 -14.48 24.77 1.76
CA PRO A 270 -13.82 23.50 2.00
C PRO A 270 -14.22 22.93 3.37
N ALA A 271 -14.46 21.59 3.40
CA ALA A 271 -14.75 20.84 4.61
C ALA A 271 -13.77 19.68 4.71
N GLY A 272 -12.85 19.74 5.67
CA GLY A 272 -11.75 18.78 5.84
C GLY A 272 -11.93 17.90 7.07
N HIS A 273 -11.89 16.58 6.89
CA HIS A 273 -11.89 15.59 7.97
C HIS A 273 -10.46 15.13 8.27
N SER A 274 -10.10 15.04 9.56
CA SER A 274 -8.80 14.48 9.97
C SER A 274 -7.61 15.19 9.28
N PHE A 275 -6.74 14.46 8.54
CA PHE A 275 -5.68 15.05 7.72
C PHE A 275 -6.20 15.94 6.60
N GLY A 276 -7.42 15.71 6.10
CA GLY A 276 -8.09 16.63 5.17
C GLY A 276 -8.18 18.04 5.72
N GLY A 277 -8.24 18.21 7.06
CA GLY A 277 -8.14 19.51 7.72
C GLY A 277 -6.83 20.22 7.43
N LEU A 278 -5.70 19.53 7.40
CA LEU A 278 -4.40 20.14 7.04
C LEU A 278 -4.42 20.69 5.61
N TYR A 279 -5.00 19.95 4.68
CA TYR A 279 -5.05 20.33 3.27
C TYR A 279 -5.96 21.53 3.01
N VAL A 280 -7.13 21.59 3.68
CA VAL A 280 -8.01 22.75 3.54
C VAL A 280 -7.43 23.98 4.23
N LEU A 281 -6.70 23.84 5.35
CA LEU A 281 -5.97 24.95 5.99
C LEU A 281 -4.86 25.47 5.05
N THR A 282 -4.08 24.58 4.46
CA THR A 282 -3.03 24.94 3.49
C THR A 282 -3.63 25.60 2.25
N TYR A 283 -4.77 25.09 1.74
CA TYR A 283 -5.49 25.70 0.63
C TYR A 283 -5.95 27.13 0.98
N ALA A 284 -6.56 27.32 2.14
CA ALA A 284 -7.04 28.64 2.59
C ALA A 284 -5.90 29.65 2.82
N ALA A 285 -4.73 29.19 3.27
CA ALA A 285 -3.53 30.03 3.40
C ALA A 285 -3.00 30.49 2.04
N ARG A 286 -3.03 29.62 1.02
CA ARG A 286 -2.47 29.90 -0.31
C ARG A 286 -3.44 30.65 -1.22
N TYR A 287 -4.74 30.41 -1.10
CA TYR A 287 -5.80 30.95 -1.95
C TYR A 287 -6.92 31.58 -1.12
N PRO A 288 -6.60 32.58 -0.26
CA PRO A 288 -7.56 33.12 0.71
C PRO A 288 -8.78 33.76 0.06
N ASP A 289 -8.64 34.35 -1.13
CA ASP A 289 -9.73 35.00 -1.86
C ASP A 289 -10.73 34.01 -2.46
N GLU A 290 -10.37 32.78 -2.58
CA GLU A 290 -11.26 31.72 -3.13
C GLU A 290 -12.15 31.09 -2.05
N VAL A 291 -11.84 31.29 -0.75
CA VAL A 291 -12.50 30.61 0.37
C VAL A 291 -13.46 31.56 1.09
N ALA A 292 -14.74 31.22 1.11
CA ALA A 292 -15.78 32.00 1.77
C ALA A 292 -16.06 31.60 3.23
N GLY A 293 -15.75 30.37 3.59
CA GLY A 293 -15.90 29.76 4.92
C GLY A 293 -15.23 28.40 4.98
N MET A 294 -15.19 27.76 6.14
CA MET A 294 -14.51 26.46 6.31
C MET A 294 -15.19 25.60 7.37
N VAL A 295 -15.14 24.29 7.19
CA VAL A 295 -15.52 23.30 8.22
C VAL A 295 -14.34 22.38 8.51
N LEU A 296 -13.97 22.27 9.76
CA LEU A 296 -12.93 21.36 10.25
C LEU A 296 -13.59 20.23 11.06
N VAL A 297 -13.53 19.02 10.54
CA VAL A 297 -14.21 17.85 11.10
C VAL A 297 -13.20 16.96 11.80
N ASP A 298 -13.12 17.09 13.12
CA ASP A 298 -12.14 16.41 14.00
C ASP A 298 -10.73 16.44 13.40
N SER A 299 -10.36 17.63 12.93
CA SER A 299 -9.21 17.83 12.07
C SER A 299 -7.91 17.82 12.83
N THR A 300 -6.84 17.36 12.18
CA THR A 300 -5.48 17.47 12.72
C THR A 300 -5.12 18.94 12.90
N ASN A 301 -4.76 19.34 14.13
CA ASN A 301 -4.33 20.70 14.42
C ASN A 301 -2.82 20.84 14.13
N PRO A 302 -2.41 21.76 13.26
CA PRO A 302 -0.99 22.00 12.96
C PRO A 302 -0.18 22.53 14.15
N ALA A 303 -0.85 23.15 15.15
CA ALA A 303 -0.18 23.59 16.38
C ALA A 303 0.00 22.47 17.41
N SER A 304 -0.65 21.31 17.26
CA SER A 304 -0.37 20.16 18.10
C SER A 304 1.04 19.66 17.78
N LYS A 305 1.82 19.47 18.88
CA LYS A 305 3.22 19.04 18.77
C LYS A 305 3.33 17.82 17.84
N PRO A 306 4.19 17.85 16.80
CA PRO A 306 4.39 16.67 15.97
C PRO A 306 4.70 15.46 16.84
N PRO A 307 4.24 14.26 16.49
CA PRO A 307 4.68 13.05 17.18
C PRO A 307 6.21 13.05 17.22
N ALA A 308 6.76 12.72 18.39
CA ALA A 308 8.16 12.90 18.76
C ALA A 308 9.12 12.62 17.61
N GLN A 309 9.93 13.63 17.32
CA GLN A 309 10.91 13.68 16.25
C GLN A 309 11.71 12.40 16.09
N GLY A 310 11.63 11.84 14.91
CA GLY A 310 12.57 10.87 14.36
C GLY A 310 13.04 11.24 12.96
N ALA A 311 12.51 12.28 12.34
CA ALA A 311 12.94 12.72 11.02
C ALA A 311 13.53 14.13 11.12
N SER A 312 14.86 14.23 11.12
CA SER A 312 15.57 15.46 10.82
C SER A 312 15.36 15.79 9.34
N THR A 313 15.18 17.06 9.01
CA THR A 313 15.01 17.59 7.64
C THR A 313 16.24 17.38 6.72
N ASP A 314 17.23 16.63 7.17
CA ASP A 314 18.47 16.31 6.44
C ASP A 314 18.56 14.82 6.07
N ASP A 315 17.46 14.07 6.18
CA ASP A 315 17.47 12.62 6.12
C ASP A 315 16.90 12.10 4.78
N THR A 316 17.68 12.29 3.71
CA THR A 316 17.49 11.57 2.44
C THR A 316 17.42 10.05 2.68
N ASP A 317 18.15 9.55 3.68
CA ASP A 317 18.18 8.12 4.04
C ASP A 317 16.85 7.63 4.64
N SER A 318 16.17 8.44 5.47
CA SER A 318 14.88 8.07 6.06
C SER A 318 13.74 8.08 5.03
N TYR A 319 13.77 9.07 4.12
CA TYR A 319 12.83 9.13 3.00
C TYR A 319 12.99 7.92 2.07
N ASP A 320 14.22 7.54 1.75
CA ASP A 320 14.51 6.36 0.92
C ASP A 320 14.02 5.07 1.58
N ALA A 321 14.19 4.92 2.90
CA ALA A 321 13.69 3.77 3.64
C ALA A 321 12.15 3.67 3.60
N MET A 322 11.44 4.78 3.78
CA MET A 322 9.98 4.83 3.74
C MET A 322 9.43 4.59 2.33
N GLY A 323 10.08 5.14 1.29
CA GLY A 323 9.74 4.83 -0.10
C GLY A 323 9.84 3.34 -0.41
N ARG A 324 10.87 2.66 0.12
CA ARG A 324 11.02 1.19 -0.01
C ARG A 324 9.92 0.42 0.72
N ILE A 325 9.51 0.88 1.91
CA ILE A 325 8.38 0.29 2.66
C ILE A 325 7.08 0.49 1.86
N SER A 326 6.88 1.65 1.27
CA SER A 326 5.75 1.94 0.40
C SER A 326 5.70 1.00 -0.80
N ALA A 327 6.83 0.81 -1.48
CA ALA A 327 6.95 -0.10 -2.61
C ALA A 327 6.65 -1.56 -2.23
N LEU A 328 7.12 -2.02 -1.05
CA LEU A 328 6.81 -3.34 -0.51
C LEU A 328 5.32 -3.47 -0.16
N GLY A 329 4.73 -2.43 0.42
CA GLY A 329 3.29 -2.35 0.70
C GLY A 329 2.48 -2.46 -0.58
N ALA A 330 2.81 -1.69 -1.61
CA ALA A 330 2.17 -1.73 -2.92
C ALA A 330 2.31 -3.12 -3.58
N ALA A 331 3.50 -3.73 -3.51
CA ALA A 331 3.72 -5.10 -4.00
C ALA A 331 2.86 -6.14 -3.24
N SER A 332 2.60 -5.93 -1.94
CA SER A 332 1.73 -6.79 -1.14
C SER A 332 0.25 -6.70 -1.58
N ALA A 333 -0.20 -5.52 -1.99
CA ALA A 333 -1.53 -5.32 -2.55
C ALA A 333 -1.71 -6.12 -3.85
N ARG A 334 -0.68 -6.20 -4.70
CA ARG A 334 -0.71 -6.99 -5.93
C ARG A 334 -0.98 -8.49 -5.72
N VAL A 335 -0.70 -9.01 -4.55
CA VAL A 335 -1.02 -10.40 -4.19
C VAL A 335 -2.30 -10.52 -3.34
N GLY A 336 -3.13 -9.47 -3.29
CA GLY A 336 -4.45 -9.45 -2.68
C GLY A 336 -4.47 -9.23 -1.17
N LEU A 337 -3.33 -8.90 -0.53
CA LEU A 337 -3.30 -8.68 0.93
C LEU A 337 -4.06 -7.43 1.35
N ALA A 338 -3.99 -6.33 0.59
CA ALA A 338 -4.72 -5.10 0.89
C ALA A 338 -6.23 -5.32 0.82
N ARG A 339 -6.72 -6.08 -0.16
CA ARG A 339 -8.15 -6.44 -0.29
C ARG A 339 -8.65 -7.24 0.92
N LEU A 340 -7.83 -8.16 1.41
CA LEU A 340 -8.17 -8.96 2.59
C LEU A 340 -8.36 -8.07 3.83
N VAL A 341 -7.48 -7.07 4.01
CA VAL A 341 -7.57 -6.10 5.12
C VAL A 341 -8.75 -5.15 4.94
N GLY A 342 -8.93 -4.57 3.76
CA GLY A 342 -9.99 -3.61 3.45
C GLY A 342 -11.41 -4.20 3.53
N TYR A 343 -11.54 -5.53 3.46
CA TYR A 343 -12.84 -6.20 3.55
C TYR A 343 -13.56 -5.95 4.89
N PHE A 344 -12.84 -5.76 5.98
CA PHE A 344 -13.36 -5.62 7.34
C PHE A 344 -13.72 -4.18 7.75
N GLY A 345 -13.71 -3.24 6.82
CA GLY A 345 -14.04 -1.84 7.09
C GLY A 345 -15.28 -1.33 6.36
N TYR A 346 -15.74 -0.14 6.77
CA TYR A 346 -16.70 0.69 6.06
C TYR A 346 -18.16 0.17 6.00
N ASP A 347 -18.55 -0.72 6.94
CA ASP A 347 -19.91 -1.32 6.94
C ASP A 347 -21.03 -0.30 7.12
N SER A 348 -20.77 0.82 7.77
CA SER A 348 -21.72 1.90 8.04
C SER A 348 -22.01 2.80 6.83
N LEU A 349 -21.20 2.74 5.77
CA LEU A 349 -21.43 3.50 4.54
C LEU A 349 -22.63 2.97 3.74
N PRO A 350 -23.22 3.80 2.84
CA PRO A 350 -24.13 3.31 1.82
C PRO A 350 -23.50 2.16 1.04
N SER A 351 -24.28 1.15 0.66
CA SER A 351 -23.73 -0.09 0.08
C SER A 351 -22.80 0.16 -1.11
N ARG A 352 -23.16 1.06 -2.02
CA ARG A 352 -22.34 1.41 -3.17
C ARG A 352 -21.04 2.09 -2.74
N SER A 353 -21.08 3.09 -1.89
CA SER A 353 -19.90 3.80 -1.36
C SER A 353 -18.95 2.85 -0.63
N ARG A 354 -19.50 1.97 0.23
CA ARG A 354 -18.72 0.93 0.90
C ARG A 354 -17.98 0.04 -0.09
N ASP A 355 -18.68 -0.44 -1.11
CA ASP A 355 -18.11 -1.37 -2.07
C ASP A 355 -17.06 -0.67 -2.96
N GLU A 356 -17.26 0.60 -3.31
CA GLU A 356 -16.29 1.45 -4.00
C GLU A 356 -15.03 1.68 -3.14
N VAL A 357 -15.20 2.01 -1.83
CA VAL A 357 -14.07 2.18 -0.91
C VAL A 357 -13.26 0.88 -0.78
N ARG A 358 -13.94 -0.26 -0.61
CA ARG A 358 -13.27 -1.57 -0.53
C ARG A 358 -12.54 -1.94 -1.81
N ALA A 359 -13.08 -1.61 -2.97
CA ALA A 359 -12.42 -1.82 -4.26
C ALA A 359 -11.20 -0.92 -4.42
N GLY A 360 -11.35 0.39 -4.19
CA GLY A 360 -10.28 1.38 -4.36
C GLY A 360 -9.13 1.18 -3.36
N SER A 361 -9.43 0.86 -2.09
CA SER A 361 -8.41 0.64 -1.06
C SER A 361 -7.61 -0.67 -1.22
N ALA A 362 -8.05 -1.57 -2.09
CA ALA A 362 -7.34 -2.81 -2.39
C ALA A 362 -6.17 -2.62 -3.37
N THR A 363 -6.10 -1.50 -4.08
CA THR A 363 -5.14 -1.29 -5.16
C THR A 363 -3.73 -0.97 -4.66
N ALA A 364 -2.72 -1.29 -5.46
CA ALA A 364 -1.33 -0.96 -5.14
C ALA A 364 -1.09 0.55 -5.11
N ASN A 365 -1.73 1.31 -6.01
CA ASN A 365 -1.64 2.77 -6.03
C ASN A 365 -2.16 3.38 -4.74
N TYR A 366 -3.30 2.87 -4.23
CA TYR A 366 -3.84 3.31 -2.94
C TYR A 366 -2.85 3.06 -1.79
N VAL A 367 -2.28 1.86 -1.69
CA VAL A 367 -1.34 1.52 -0.61
C VAL A 367 -0.10 2.42 -0.67
N GLY A 368 0.44 2.66 -1.85
CA GLY A 368 1.56 3.58 -2.05
C GLY A 368 1.21 5.01 -1.62
N SER A 369 0.09 5.55 -2.11
CA SER A 369 -0.39 6.89 -1.77
C SER A 369 -0.70 7.04 -0.26
N TYR A 370 -1.28 5.99 0.36
CA TYR A 370 -1.58 5.98 1.80
C TYR A 370 -0.31 6.10 2.66
N ILE A 371 0.75 5.36 2.29
CA ILE A 371 2.02 5.41 3.01
C ILE A 371 2.70 6.76 2.77
N ASP A 372 2.73 7.27 1.53
CA ASP A 372 3.31 8.57 1.20
C ASP A 372 2.65 9.70 2.02
N GLU A 373 1.33 9.70 2.17
CA GLU A 373 0.61 10.68 2.98
C GLU A 373 1.11 10.77 4.43
N TYR A 374 1.40 9.62 5.06
CA TYR A 374 1.98 9.62 6.40
C TYR A 374 3.45 10.05 6.41
N VAL A 375 4.21 9.73 5.38
CA VAL A 375 5.59 10.21 5.21
C VAL A 375 5.63 11.73 5.10
N GLN A 376 4.71 12.32 4.32
CA GLN A 376 4.57 13.77 4.14
C GLN A 376 3.85 14.47 5.29
N GLY A 377 3.35 13.73 6.28
CA GLY A 377 2.52 14.26 7.36
C GLY A 377 3.15 15.43 8.12
N ASN A 378 4.46 15.37 8.42
CA ASN A 378 5.16 16.47 9.10
C ASN A 378 5.28 17.74 8.23
N ALA A 379 5.53 17.57 6.93
CA ALA A 379 5.55 18.69 5.98
C ALA A 379 4.16 19.32 5.89
N SER A 380 3.11 18.50 5.71
CA SER A 380 1.72 18.96 5.66
C SER A 380 1.26 19.68 6.93
N VAL A 381 1.70 19.24 8.11
CA VAL A 381 1.46 19.94 9.38
C VAL A 381 2.13 21.31 9.39
N ALA A 382 3.41 21.39 9.00
CA ALA A 382 4.15 22.65 8.95
C ALA A 382 3.55 23.67 7.97
N GLU A 383 3.06 23.19 6.83
CA GLU A 383 2.43 24.01 5.79
C GLU A 383 1.06 24.53 6.24
N ALA A 384 0.24 23.67 6.84
CA ALA A 384 -1.05 24.07 7.41
C ALA A 384 -0.92 25.10 8.53
N ALA A 385 0.19 25.09 9.29
CA ALA A 385 0.48 26.09 10.32
C ALA A 385 0.71 27.51 9.75
N SER A 386 0.84 27.66 8.43
CA SER A 386 0.95 28.96 7.78
C SER A 386 -0.37 29.79 7.83
N LEU A 387 -1.51 29.13 8.01
CA LEU A 387 -2.78 29.80 8.25
C LEU A 387 -2.89 30.19 9.74
N THR A 388 -2.54 31.41 10.06
CA THR A 388 -2.59 31.93 11.44
C THR A 388 -3.83 32.78 11.73
N ASP A 389 -4.53 33.27 10.69
CA ASP A 389 -5.72 34.10 10.80
C ASP A 389 -6.63 33.87 9.59
N PHE A 390 -7.87 33.45 9.84
CA PHE A 390 -8.90 33.26 8.82
C PHE A 390 -9.86 34.46 8.75
N GLY A 391 -9.58 35.51 9.54
CA GLY A 391 -10.34 36.74 9.63
C GLY A 391 -11.72 36.55 10.24
N GLY A 392 -12.71 37.22 9.66
CA GLY A 392 -14.10 37.08 10.11
C GLY A 392 -14.91 36.07 9.27
N LYS A 393 -14.30 35.23 8.46
CA LYS A 393 -15.01 34.23 7.65
C LYS A 393 -15.63 33.16 8.54
N PRO A 394 -16.83 32.63 8.22
CA PRO A 394 -17.45 31.57 9.01
C PRO A 394 -16.58 30.32 9.08
N LEU A 395 -16.37 29.83 10.29
CA LEU A 395 -15.62 28.63 10.60
C LEU A 395 -16.40 27.76 11.59
N ILE A 396 -16.61 26.50 11.26
CA ILE A 396 -17.13 25.53 12.23
C ILE A 396 -16.09 24.43 12.45
N VAL A 397 -15.81 24.17 13.73
CA VAL A 397 -14.98 23.04 14.16
C VAL A 397 -15.89 22.00 14.82
N LEU A 398 -15.89 20.77 14.29
CA LEU A 398 -16.56 19.64 14.90
C LEU A 398 -15.54 18.73 15.56
N THR A 399 -15.86 18.23 16.75
CA THR A 399 -15.03 17.29 17.49
C THR A 399 -15.80 16.02 17.82
N ALA A 400 -15.21 14.87 17.62
CA ALA A 400 -15.76 13.59 18.07
C ALA A 400 -15.78 13.51 19.59
N GLY A 401 -16.94 13.14 20.18
CA GLY A 401 -17.09 13.03 21.62
C GLY A 401 -16.50 11.75 22.23
N VAL A 402 -16.27 10.72 21.40
CA VAL A 402 -15.70 9.44 21.83
C VAL A 402 -14.21 9.37 21.43
N GLY A 403 -13.36 9.05 22.41
CA GLY A 403 -11.91 8.95 22.20
C GLY A 403 -11.14 10.26 22.31
N SER A 404 -11.84 11.39 22.50
CA SER A 404 -11.23 12.71 22.70
C SER A 404 -10.86 12.89 24.17
N ASP A 405 -9.59 13.16 24.43
CA ASP A 405 -9.09 13.59 25.73
C ASP A 405 -9.05 15.13 25.83
N ALA A 406 -8.64 15.64 27.00
CA ALA A 406 -8.55 17.09 27.25
C ALA A 406 -7.54 17.78 26.31
N ALA A 407 -6.47 17.09 25.89
CA ALA A 407 -5.47 17.64 24.98
C ALA A 407 -6.04 17.76 23.56
N HIS A 408 -6.80 16.76 23.11
CA HIS A 408 -7.49 16.80 21.82
C HIS A 408 -8.54 17.90 21.81
N SER A 409 -9.38 18.01 22.85
CA SER A 409 -10.37 19.08 22.98
C SER A 409 -9.73 20.47 22.93
N ALA A 410 -8.66 20.70 23.70
CA ALA A 410 -7.91 21.96 23.66
C ALA A 410 -7.30 22.26 22.28
N SER A 411 -6.89 21.22 21.55
CA SER A 411 -6.40 21.31 20.19
C SER A 411 -7.49 21.77 19.21
N GLN A 412 -8.71 21.27 19.35
CA GLN A 412 -9.85 21.68 18.53
C GLN A 412 -10.33 23.11 18.90
N ASP A 413 -10.33 23.46 20.19
CA ASP A 413 -10.57 24.84 20.64
C ASP A 413 -9.58 25.83 20.00
N HIS A 414 -8.30 25.44 19.87
CA HIS A 414 -7.30 26.27 19.21
C HIS A 414 -7.63 26.47 17.71
N LEU A 415 -8.08 25.45 16.99
CA LEU A 415 -8.53 25.61 15.60
C LEU A 415 -9.68 26.62 15.48
N ALA A 416 -10.59 26.66 16.43
CA ALA A 416 -11.67 27.62 16.45
C ALA A 416 -11.18 29.08 16.62
N THR A 417 -9.99 29.29 17.18
CA THR A 417 -9.44 30.66 17.32
C THR A 417 -8.97 31.28 16.00
N LEU A 418 -8.86 30.48 14.93
CA LEU A 418 -8.45 30.97 13.60
C LEU A 418 -9.42 32.01 13.00
N SER A 419 -10.68 32.02 13.43
CA SER A 419 -11.66 33.00 12.93
C SER A 419 -12.36 33.73 14.07
N GLY A 420 -12.57 35.04 13.91
CA GLY A 420 -13.45 35.83 14.77
C GLY A 420 -14.95 35.48 14.64
N ASN A 421 -15.32 34.66 13.65
CA ASN A 421 -16.68 34.15 13.44
C ASN A 421 -16.65 32.61 13.40
N SER A 422 -16.34 32.03 14.54
CA SER A 422 -16.20 30.58 14.68
C SER A 422 -17.19 29.98 15.66
N VAL A 423 -17.52 28.69 15.45
CA VAL A 423 -18.30 27.85 16.38
C VAL A 423 -17.58 26.53 16.54
N HIS A 424 -17.37 26.10 17.78
CA HIS A 424 -16.88 24.74 18.08
C HIS A 424 -18.03 23.89 18.63
N ARG A 425 -18.22 22.69 18.07
CA ARG A 425 -19.26 21.74 18.45
C ARG A 425 -18.66 20.37 18.74
N VAL A 426 -19.00 19.79 19.89
CA VAL A 426 -18.67 18.40 20.23
C VAL A 426 -19.86 17.52 19.89
N ILE A 427 -19.63 16.44 19.17
CA ILE A 427 -20.67 15.48 18.76
C ILE A 427 -20.63 14.28 19.67
N ASP A 428 -21.48 14.30 20.68
CA ASP A 428 -21.56 13.24 21.70
C ASP A 428 -21.88 11.87 21.09
N GLY A 429 -21.07 10.87 21.50
CA GLY A 429 -21.24 9.49 21.07
C GLY A 429 -20.67 9.16 19.69
N ALA A 430 -20.14 10.15 18.95
CA ALA A 430 -19.43 9.92 17.70
C ALA A 430 -17.95 9.63 17.98
N SER A 431 -17.39 8.62 17.34
CA SER A 431 -15.94 8.45 17.19
C SER A 431 -15.41 9.28 16.02
N HIS A 432 -14.10 9.39 15.91
CA HIS A 432 -13.43 10.13 14.83
C HIS A 432 -13.96 9.79 13.42
N ALA A 433 -14.02 8.50 13.10
CA ALA A 433 -14.47 8.04 11.80
C ALA A 433 -16.00 8.15 11.62
N ASP A 434 -16.79 8.06 12.70
CA ASP A 434 -18.25 8.10 12.63
C ASP A 434 -18.76 9.42 12.07
N LEU A 435 -18.02 10.53 12.27
CA LEU A 435 -18.40 11.85 11.76
C LEU A 435 -18.58 11.91 10.24
N ILE A 436 -18.01 10.94 9.51
CA ILE A 436 -18.18 10.83 8.05
C ILE A 436 -18.77 9.49 7.61
N LEU A 437 -18.49 8.39 8.34
CA LEU A 437 -18.86 7.03 7.92
C LEU A 437 -20.21 6.58 8.45
N GLU A 438 -20.66 7.07 9.62
CA GLU A 438 -21.92 6.66 10.24
C GLU A 438 -23.02 7.67 9.93
N LYS A 439 -24.11 7.22 9.30
CA LYS A 439 -25.22 8.08 8.85
C LYS A 439 -25.71 9.07 9.89
N LYS A 440 -25.85 8.62 11.15
CA LYS A 440 -26.35 9.44 12.25
C LYS A 440 -25.45 10.66 12.52
N TYR A 441 -24.13 10.45 12.51
CA TYR A 441 -23.17 11.48 12.87
C TYR A 441 -22.70 12.29 11.66
N ALA A 442 -22.66 11.69 10.48
CA ALA A 442 -22.45 12.40 9.22
C ALA A 442 -23.53 13.47 8.95
N ALA A 443 -24.73 13.31 9.53
CA ALA A 443 -25.76 14.34 9.50
C ALA A 443 -25.33 15.62 10.23
N ALA A 444 -24.63 15.51 11.36
CA ALA A 444 -24.10 16.68 12.07
C ALA A 444 -22.98 17.40 11.26
N THR A 445 -22.15 16.62 10.55
CA THR A 445 -21.16 17.17 9.62
C THR A 445 -21.85 17.89 8.45
N THR A 446 -22.90 17.32 7.89
CA THR A 446 -23.73 17.96 6.85
C THR A 446 -24.34 19.27 7.35
N GLU A 447 -24.94 19.28 8.54
CA GLU A 447 -25.52 20.48 9.16
C GLU A 447 -24.47 21.59 9.32
N ALA A 448 -23.28 21.26 9.85
CA ALA A 448 -22.19 22.23 10.00
C ALA A 448 -21.75 22.84 8.66
N ILE A 449 -21.69 22.01 7.60
CA ILE A 449 -21.36 22.48 6.25
C ILE A 449 -22.44 23.47 5.76
N LEU A 450 -23.72 23.14 5.91
CA LEU A 450 -24.83 23.98 5.46
C LEU A 450 -24.95 25.28 6.27
N ASP A 451 -24.61 25.25 7.56
CA ASP A 451 -24.55 26.47 8.40
C ASP A 451 -23.45 27.42 7.89
N VAL A 452 -22.26 26.90 7.54
CA VAL A 452 -21.20 27.75 6.96
C VAL A 452 -21.60 28.28 5.59
N VAL A 453 -22.24 27.46 4.75
CA VAL A 453 -22.78 27.89 3.45
C VAL A 453 -23.79 29.04 3.63
N SER A 454 -24.71 28.89 4.58
CA SER A 454 -25.71 29.91 4.89
C SER A 454 -25.07 31.20 5.40
N ALA A 455 -24.10 31.10 6.31
CA ALA A 455 -23.37 32.25 6.85
C ALA A 455 -22.54 32.96 5.78
N ALA A 456 -21.97 32.25 4.82
CA ALA A 456 -21.23 32.78 3.70
C ALA A 456 -22.16 33.58 2.74
N ARG A 457 -23.35 33.05 2.42
CA ARG A 457 -24.37 33.71 1.59
C ARG A 457 -24.87 35.02 2.20
N GLY A 458 -24.95 35.10 3.53
CA GLY A 458 -25.39 36.32 4.23
C GLY A 458 -24.38 37.47 4.21
N ARG A 459 -23.18 37.24 3.64
CA ARG A 459 -22.08 38.24 3.54
C ARG A 459 -21.86 38.75 2.12
N GLU A 460 -22.39 38.06 1.10
CA GLU A 460 -22.50 38.57 -0.27
C GLU A 460 -23.62 39.63 -0.40
#